data_a4d26f789466ed5dc98891d81fc516fe
#
_entry.id   a4d26f789466ed5dc98891d81fc516fe
#
_cell.length_a   1.000
_cell.length_b   1.000
_cell.length_c   1.000
_cell.angle_alpha   90.00
_cell.angle_beta   90.00
_cell.angle_gamma   90.00
#
_symmetry.space_group_name_H-M   'P 1'
#
loop_
_entity.id
_entity.type
_entity.pdbx_description
1 polymer ?
#
loop_
_entity_poly.entity_id
_entity_poly.type
_entity_poly.pdbx_seq_one_letter_code
_entity_poly.pdbx_strand_id
1 'polypeptide(L)'
;PTFSEEITIDGPPGKYRFLATLEKGGAAGGGETEFYVFDTGSMPPVEMEVVLWGEDTELAEWLQKNGIRVRPFQPDDMTKRELILVSVRPAAGDAKAFMDLVRRIARGSAVVFLSEKVFVKQGDPTGYLPLVQKGSLIGLGGGAVYPKNEWTKRHPIFSGLPCGGLMDHVLYREVIPEMALSGQDDPAEVVAGAINTSQKYGSGLLISVYELGTGRFILNTLKIRENLGKDPVAERLLRNMLNYAGRDLTQPPTELPADFETRMKAL
;
A
#
# COMPACT_ATOMS: atom_id res chain seq x y z
N PRO A 1 -29.74 -16.96 10.43
CA PRO A 1 -28.83 -18.10 10.37
C PRO A 1 -29.53 -19.33 10.99
N THR A 2 -29.39 -20.48 10.35
CA THR A 2 -29.93 -21.74 10.86
C THR A 2 -28.96 -22.48 11.78
N PHE A 3 -27.69 -22.10 11.74
CA PHE A 3 -26.60 -22.70 12.49
C PHE A 3 -25.46 -21.70 12.69
N SER A 4 -24.83 -21.71 13.86
CA SER A 4 -23.64 -20.92 14.17
C SER A 4 -22.81 -21.68 15.21
N GLU A 5 -21.53 -21.92 14.93
CA GLU A 5 -20.61 -22.59 15.83
C GLU A 5 -19.19 -22.02 15.69
N GLU A 6 -18.45 -22.00 16.79
CA GLU A 6 -17.03 -21.67 16.79
C GLU A 6 -16.21 -22.92 16.54
N ILE A 7 -15.32 -22.86 15.57
CA ILE A 7 -14.44 -23.97 15.19
C ILE A 7 -12.99 -23.57 15.43
N THR A 8 -12.26 -24.36 16.20
CA THR A 8 -10.81 -24.21 16.36
C THR A 8 -10.09 -24.90 15.20
N ILE A 9 -9.16 -24.19 14.57
CA ILE A 9 -8.34 -24.73 13.49
C ILE A 9 -6.96 -25.07 14.03
N ASP A 10 -6.67 -26.34 14.24
CA ASP A 10 -5.38 -26.87 14.67
C ASP A 10 -4.57 -27.36 13.46
N GLY A 11 -4.09 -26.43 12.63
CA GLY A 11 -3.37 -26.78 11.42
C GLY A 11 -2.28 -25.77 11.06
N PRO A 12 -1.35 -26.13 10.16
CA PRO A 12 -0.32 -25.20 9.72
C PRO A 12 -0.90 -23.99 8.96
N PRO A 13 -0.19 -22.88 8.87
CA PRO A 13 -0.61 -21.75 8.03
C PRO A 13 -0.86 -22.20 6.59
N GLY A 14 -1.92 -21.67 5.97
CA GLY A 14 -2.26 -22.01 4.60
C GLY A 14 -3.71 -21.76 4.25
N LYS A 15 -4.08 -22.19 3.06
CA LYS A 15 -5.46 -22.10 2.53
C LYS A 15 -6.26 -23.32 2.99
N TYR A 16 -7.41 -23.07 3.55
CA TYR A 16 -8.35 -24.07 4.04
C TYR A 16 -9.68 -23.95 3.31
N ARG A 17 -10.43 -25.03 3.33
CA ARG A 17 -11.79 -25.10 2.81
C ARG A 17 -12.74 -25.67 3.85
N PHE A 18 -13.74 -24.90 4.22
CA PHE A 18 -14.84 -25.36 5.05
C PHE A 18 -15.93 -25.93 4.16
N LEU A 19 -16.38 -27.12 4.46
CA LEU A 19 -17.46 -27.82 3.75
C LEU A 19 -18.64 -28.04 4.70
N ALA A 20 -19.82 -27.62 4.26
CA ALA A 20 -21.06 -27.92 4.95
C ALA A 20 -21.93 -28.83 4.07
N THR A 21 -22.38 -29.97 4.62
CA THR A 21 -23.24 -30.92 3.90
C THR A 21 -24.49 -31.20 4.69
N LEU A 22 -25.59 -31.41 3.97
CA LEU A 22 -26.87 -31.86 4.57
C LEU A 22 -26.94 -33.39 4.58
N GLU A 23 -27.08 -33.98 5.76
CA GLU A 23 -27.17 -35.45 5.88
C GLU A 23 -28.51 -36.01 5.47
N LYS A 24 -29.61 -35.26 5.71
CA LYS A 24 -30.99 -35.71 5.44
C LYS A 24 -31.86 -34.59 4.90
N GLY A 25 -32.70 -34.94 3.92
CA GLY A 25 -33.79 -34.12 3.42
C GLY A 25 -33.40 -33.08 2.39
N GLY A 26 -34.13 -33.02 1.27
CA GLY A 26 -33.89 -32.08 0.21
C GLY A 26 -32.93 -32.57 -0.88
N ALA A 27 -32.73 -31.76 -1.89
CA ALA A 27 -31.71 -32.02 -2.91
C ALA A 27 -30.32 -32.07 -2.23
N ALA A 28 -29.44 -32.91 -2.77
CA ALA A 28 -28.06 -32.98 -2.32
C ALA A 28 -27.44 -31.57 -2.46
N GLY A 29 -27.48 -30.83 -1.37
CA GLY A 29 -27.02 -29.46 -1.28
C GLY A 29 -25.95 -29.38 -0.21
N GLY A 30 -24.89 -28.70 -0.53
CA GLY A 30 -23.84 -28.33 0.41
C GLY A 30 -23.33 -26.95 0.05
N GLY A 31 -22.60 -26.37 0.96
CA GLY A 31 -21.87 -25.12 0.74
C GLY A 31 -20.41 -25.31 1.03
N GLU A 32 -19.57 -24.56 0.36
CA GLU A 32 -18.17 -24.46 0.67
C GLU A 32 -17.72 -23.01 0.74
N THR A 33 -16.75 -22.75 1.61
CA THR A 33 -16.06 -21.47 1.66
C THR A 33 -14.59 -21.69 1.90
N GLU A 34 -13.76 -20.87 1.28
CA GLU A 34 -12.33 -20.89 1.48
C GLU A 34 -11.93 -19.80 2.47
N PHE A 35 -10.88 -20.05 3.23
CA PHE A 35 -10.26 -19.08 4.14
C PHE A 35 -8.79 -19.37 4.32
N TYR A 36 -8.05 -18.43 4.91
CA TYR A 36 -6.63 -18.56 5.17
C TYR A 36 -6.34 -18.53 6.66
N VAL A 37 -5.41 -19.38 7.10
CA VAL A 37 -4.81 -19.36 8.44
C VAL A 37 -3.40 -18.79 8.31
N PHE A 38 -3.07 -17.82 9.16
CA PHE A 38 -1.77 -17.16 9.19
C PHE A 38 -1.01 -17.49 10.47
N ASP A 39 0.31 -17.64 10.33
CA ASP A 39 1.21 -17.57 11.47
C ASP A 39 1.66 -16.12 11.67
N THR A 40 1.12 -15.47 12.69
CA THR A 40 1.47 -14.09 13.04
C THR A 40 2.91 -13.97 13.57
N GLY A 41 3.51 -15.06 14.06
CA GLY A 41 4.90 -15.10 14.49
C GLY A 41 5.91 -15.05 13.32
N SER A 42 5.46 -15.32 12.10
CA SER A 42 6.30 -15.31 10.89
C SER A 42 6.36 -13.96 10.16
N MET A 43 5.87 -12.89 10.79
CA MET A 43 5.94 -11.55 10.18
C MET A 43 7.39 -11.07 10.05
N PRO A 44 7.80 -10.53 8.87
CA PRO A 44 9.17 -10.07 8.68
C PRO A 44 9.46 -8.88 9.62
N PRO A 45 10.65 -8.86 10.28
CA PRO A 45 11.04 -7.71 11.08
C PRO A 45 11.29 -6.48 10.19
N VAL A 46 11.12 -5.29 10.75
CA VAL A 46 11.50 -4.02 10.12
C VAL A 46 12.67 -3.45 10.94
N GLU A 47 13.88 -3.56 10.36
CA GLU A 47 15.12 -3.16 11.05
C GLU A 47 15.32 -1.64 11.07
N MET A 48 14.84 -0.97 10.03
CA MET A 48 14.99 0.48 9.88
C MET A 48 14.03 1.24 10.79
N GLU A 49 14.50 2.39 11.28
CA GLU A 49 13.63 3.37 11.93
C GLU A 49 12.73 4.02 10.88
N VAL A 50 11.45 4.08 11.16
CA VAL A 50 10.42 4.71 10.32
C VAL A 50 10.20 6.15 10.79
N VAL A 51 10.22 7.08 9.85
CA VAL A 51 9.87 8.48 10.11
C VAL A 51 8.42 8.71 9.69
N LEU A 52 7.56 9.06 10.61
CA LEU A 52 6.16 9.31 10.31
C LEU A 52 5.95 10.77 9.89
N TRP A 53 5.51 11.00 8.66
CA TRP A 53 5.13 12.30 8.15
C TRP A 53 3.61 12.49 8.31
N GLY A 54 3.22 13.56 9.00
CA GLY A 54 1.83 13.77 9.42
C GLY A 54 1.52 13.22 10.81
N GLU A 55 0.36 13.57 11.34
CA GLU A 55 -0.07 13.21 12.70
C GLU A 55 -1.05 12.03 12.66
N ASP A 56 -0.54 10.80 12.60
CA ASP A 56 -1.33 9.57 12.70
C ASP A 56 -0.94 8.82 13.97
N THR A 57 -1.55 9.20 15.09
CA THR A 57 -1.28 8.62 16.41
C THR A 57 -1.57 7.12 16.45
N GLU A 58 -2.68 6.69 15.86
CA GLU A 58 -3.05 5.27 15.84
C GLU A 58 -2.01 4.42 15.07
N LEU A 59 -1.50 4.96 13.94
CA LEU A 59 -0.45 4.28 13.18
C LEU A 59 0.86 4.24 13.97
N ALA A 60 1.23 5.34 14.65
CA ALA A 60 2.43 5.38 15.48
C ALA A 60 2.37 4.35 16.62
N GLU A 61 1.24 4.28 17.33
CA GLU A 61 1.01 3.28 18.40
C GLU A 61 1.05 1.85 17.86
N TRP A 62 0.41 1.62 16.70
CA TRP A 62 0.44 0.30 16.07
C TRP A 62 1.87 -0.13 15.70
N LEU A 63 2.66 0.76 15.08
CA LEU A 63 4.06 0.50 14.72
C LEU A 63 4.89 0.13 15.97
N GLN A 64 4.81 0.93 17.04
CA GLN A 64 5.53 0.69 18.29
C GLN A 64 5.12 -0.64 18.94
N LYS A 65 3.83 -0.92 19.04
CA LYS A 65 3.30 -2.17 19.58
C LYS A 65 3.80 -3.40 18.80
N ASN A 66 4.05 -3.25 17.51
CA ASN A 66 4.53 -4.30 16.62
C ASN A 66 6.05 -4.31 16.42
N GLY A 67 6.79 -3.66 17.33
CA GLY A 67 8.25 -3.69 17.36
C GLY A 67 8.94 -2.87 16.28
N ILE A 68 8.22 -1.96 15.61
CA ILE A 68 8.78 -1.08 14.58
C ILE A 68 9.12 0.26 15.22
N ARG A 69 10.39 0.65 15.15
CA ARG A 69 10.85 1.93 15.68
C ARG A 69 10.29 3.06 14.84
N VAL A 70 9.67 4.05 15.48
CA VAL A 70 9.06 5.19 14.79
C VAL A 70 9.39 6.49 15.51
N ARG A 71 9.59 7.55 14.72
CA ARG A 71 9.70 8.92 15.21
C ARG A 71 8.97 9.90 14.28
N PRO A 72 8.61 11.09 14.78
CA PRO A 72 8.00 12.12 13.93
C PRO A 72 9.01 12.69 12.92
N PHE A 73 8.48 13.16 11.79
CA PHE A 73 9.24 13.86 10.77
C PHE A 73 9.74 15.22 11.28
N GLN A 74 10.99 15.54 11.01
CA GLN A 74 11.62 16.81 11.37
C GLN A 74 12.06 17.54 10.09
N PRO A 75 11.41 18.64 9.71
CA PRO A 75 11.68 19.32 8.44
C PRO A 75 13.14 19.76 8.25
N ASP A 76 13.79 20.21 9.33
CA ASP A 76 15.11 20.82 9.30
C ASP A 76 16.27 19.81 9.33
N ASP A 77 16.01 18.53 9.70
CA ASP A 77 17.04 17.49 9.73
C ASP A 77 17.24 16.86 8.35
N MET A 78 18.18 17.37 7.56
CA MET A 78 18.53 16.84 6.23
C MET A 78 19.89 16.12 6.22
N THR A 79 20.33 15.61 7.35
CA THR A 79 21.67 15.03 7.52
C THR A 79 21.80 13.60 7.04
N LYS A 80 20.69 12.88 6.92
CA LYS A 80 20.65 11.46 6.54
C LYS A 80 19.50 11.14 5.60
N ARG A 81 19.61 10.02 4.89
CA ARG A 81 18.49 9.43 4.17
C ARG A 81 17.55 8.72 5.15
N GLU A 82 16.28 8.81 4.93
CA GLU A 82 15.25 8.32 5.84
C GLU A 82 14.25 7.42 5.14
N LEU A 83 13.68 6.47 5.90
CA LEU A 83 12.50 5.72 5.52
C LEU A 83 11.28 6.46 6.07
N ILE A 84 10.53 7.09 5.20
CA ILE A 84 9.41 7.96 5.57
C ILE A 84 8.09 7.26 5.23
N LEU A 85 7.19 7.20 6.20
CA LEU A 85 5.85 6.63 6.03
C LEU A 85 4.82 7.76 6.10
N VAL A 86 3.89 7.76 5.12
CA VAL A 86 2.87 8.78 4.94
C VAL A 86 1.50 8.13 4.89
N SER A 87 0.64 8.43 5.86
CA SER A 87 -0.77 7.98 5.88
C SER A 87 -1.75 9.14 5.86
N VAL A 88 -1.38 10.25 6.47
CA VAL A 88 -2.17 11.49 6.54
C VAL A 88 -1.28 12.69 6.28
N ARG A 89 -1.89 13.80 5.90
CA ARG A 89 -1.18 15.08 5.79
C ARG A 89 -1.00 15.76 7.15
N PRO A 90 0.06 16.55 7.35
CA PRO A 90 0.16 17.42 8.52
C PRO A 90 -1.02 18.38 8.58
N ALA A 91 -1.42 18.74 9.78
CA ALA A 91 -2.57 19.65 10.04
C ALA A 91 -2.33 21.08 9.52
N ALA A 92 -1.08 21.51 9.38
CA ALA A 92 -0.73 22.87 8.96
C ALA A 92 0.28 22.87 7.80
N GLY A 93 0.12 23.79 6.86
CA GLY A 93 1.15 24.15 5.89
C GLY A 93 1.33 23.21 4.70
N ASP A 94 0.28 22.78 4.11
CA ASP A 94 0.22 21.76 3.07
C ASP A 94 1.31 21.83 2.00
N ALA A 95 1.44 22.94 1.29
CA ALA A 95 2.37 23.04 0.15
C ALA A 95 3.85 23.02 0.60
N LYS A 96 4.18 23.75 1.69
CA LYS A 96 5.57 23.79 2.18
C LYS A 96 5.99 22.42 2.73
N ALA A 97 5.16 21.82 3.59
CA ALA A 97 5.45 20.52 4.18
C ALA A 97 5.61 19.44 3.10
N PHE A 98 4.78 19.51 2.05
CA PHE A 98 4.89 18.59 0.91
C PHE A 98 6.17 18.81 0.11
N MET A 99 6.57 20.07 -0.12
CA MET A 99 7.84 20.39 -0.78
C MET A 99 9.06 19.93 0.03
N ASP A 100 9.02 20.04 1.37
CA ASP A 100 10.08 19.53 2.22
C ASP A 100 10.18 18.00 2.13
N LEU A 101 9.07 17.29 2.06
CA LEU A 101 9.04 15.85 1.81
C LEU A 101 9.63 15.49 0.43
N VAL A 102 9.24 16.22 -0.62
CA VAL A 102 9.73 16.01 -1.98
C VAL A 102 11.25 16.23 -2.07
N ARG A 103 11.78 17.26 -1.39
CA ARG A 103 13.22 17.49 -1.28
C ARG A 103 13.94 16.33 -0.60
N ARG A 104 13.33 15.73 0.45
CA ARG A 104 13.88 14.53 1.11
C ARG A 104 13.98 13.36 0.14
N ILE A 105 12.93 13.10 -0.64
CA ILE A 105 12.97 12.06 -1.67
C ILE A 105 14.11 12.35 -2.65
N ALA A 106 14.16 13.54 -3.22
CA ALA A 106 15.17 13.88 -4.22
C ALA A 106 16.60 13.73 -3.73
N ARG A 107 16.84 13.88 -2.42
CA ARG A 107 18.15 13.70 -1.77
C ARG A 107 18.47 12.26 -1.37
N GLY A 108 17.59 11.32 -1.65
CA GLY A 108 17.84 9.90 -1.48
C GLY A 108 17.03 9.20 -0.39
N SER A 109 16.10 9.88 0.27
CA SER A 109 15.16 9.23 1.18
C SER A 109 14.15 8.38 0.41
N ALA A 110 13.56 7.39 1.10
CA ALA A 110 12.50 6.57 0.56
C ALA A 110 11.18 6.89 1.25
N VAL A 111 10.10 7.03 0.48
CA VAL A 111 8.78 7.34 1.01
C VAL A 111 7.78 6.26 0.63
N VAL A 112 6.99 5.81 1.59
CA VAL A 112 5.85 4.93 1.37
C VAL A 112 4.56 5.70 1.66
N PHE A 113 3.76 5.93 0.62
CA PHE A 113 2.44 6.53 0.75
C PHE A 113 1.39 5.43 0.95
N LEU A 114 0.69 5.45 2.09
CA LEU A 114 -0.34 4.46 2.43
C LEU A 114 -1.75 4.84 1.97
N SER A 115 -1.94 6.10 1.57
CA SER A 115 -3.25 6.58 1.13
C SER A 115 -3.09 7.60 0.01
N GLU A 116 -3.89 7.45 -1.03
CA GLU A 116 -4.00 8.41 -2.13
C GLU A 116 -4.59 9.76 -1.69
N LYS A 117 -5.31 9.78 -0.57
CA LYS A 117 -5.95 11.00 -0.03
C LYS A 117 -4.95 12.09 0.36
N VAL A 118 -3.69 11.73 0.57
CA VAL A 118 -2.62 12.68 0.88
C VAL A 118 -2.31 13.63 -0.29
N PHE A 119 -2.66 13.23 -1.52
CA PHE A 119 -2.35 14.01 -2.72
C PHE A 119 -3.42 15.02 -3.12
N VAL A 120 -4.53 15.10 -2.40
CA VAL A 120 -5.63 16.01 -2.73
C VAL A 120 -5.20 17.48 -2.59
N LYS A 121 -5.31 18.28 -3.65
CA LYS A 121 -5.01 19.71 -3.70
C LYS A 121 -6.22 20.45 -4.27
N GLN A 122 -6.90 21.24 -3.46
CA GLN A 122 -8.06 22.04 -3.88
C GLN A 122 -9.14 21.22 -4.65
N GLY A 123 -9.39 19.99 -4.23
CA GLY A 123 -10.36 19.09 -4.85
C GLY A 123 -9.79 18.20 -5.96
N ASP A 124 -8.61 18.48 -6.47
CA ASP A 124 -7.88 17.57 -7.37
C ASP A 124 -7.26 16.42 -6.56
N PRO A 125 -7.67 15.16 -6.79
CA PRO A 125 -7.21 14.01 -6.00
C PRO A 125 -5.72 13.68 -6.21
N THR A 126 -5.10 14.16 -7.28
CA THR A 126 -3.70 13.90 -7.64
C THR A 126 -2.82 15.15 -7.61
N GLY A 127 -3.37 16.28 -7.19
CA GLY A 127 -2.75 17.59 -7.28
C GLY A 127 -1.41 17.76 -6.59
N TYR A 128 -1.10 16.97 -5.55
CA TYR A 128 0.19 16.94 -4.85
C TYR A 128 1.08 15.77 -5.25
N LEU A 129 0.72 14.95 -6.26
CA LEU A 129 1.65 13.93 -6.73
C LEU A 129 2.94 14.57 -7.26
N PRO A 130 4.14 14.09 -6.83
CA PRO A 130 5.42 14.63 -7.27
C PRO A 130 5.82 14.08 -8.66
N LEU A 131 4.91 14.18 -9.62
CA LEU A 131 5.03 13.70 -10.99
C LEU A 131 4.66 14.81 -11.97
N VAL A 132 5.20 14.78 -13.17
CA VAL A 132 4.85 15.73 -14.25
C VAL A 132 3.46 15.40 -14.77
N GLN A 133 3.24 14.14 -15.18
CA GLN A 133 1.90 13.64 -15.47
C GLN A 133 1.32 13.01 -14.20
N LYS A 134 0.38 13.70 -13.59
CA LYS A 134 -0.25 13.28 -12.35
C LYS A 134 -1.38 12.27 -12.56
N GLY A 135 -1.88 12.15 -13.79
CA GLY A 135 -2.98 11.28 -14.13
C GLY A 135 -4.24 11.56 -13.31
N SER A 136 -4.94 10.50 -12.95
CA SER A 136 -6.18 10.58 -12.17
C SER A 136 -6.37 9.36 -11.29
N LEU A 137 -7.29 9.44 -10.33
CA LEU A 137 -7.86 8.29 -9.66
C LEU A 137 -9.06 7.79 -10.47
N ILE A 138 -9.06 6.52 -10.82
CA ILE A 138 -10.18 5.85 -11.47
C ILE A 138 -10.89 4.90 -10.52
N GLY A 139 -12.23 4.87 -10.57
CA GLY A 139 -13.02 3.91 -9.83
C GLY A 139 -12.87 2.52 -10.43
N LEU A 140 -12.59 1.55 -9.58
CA LEU A 140 -12.58 0.13 -9.92
C LEU A 140 -13.95 -0.52 -9.68
N GLY A 141 -15.00 0.29 -9.52
CA GLY A 141 -16.36 -0.17 -9.29
C GLY A 141 -16.77 -1.20 -10.35
N GLY A 142 -17.10 -2.42 -9.90
CA GLY A 142 -17.48 -3.50 -10.76
C GLY A 142 -18.77 -3.20 -11.47
N GLY A 143 -18.78 -3.34 -12.79
CA GLY A 143 -20.04 -3.54 -13.50
C GLY A 143 -20.66 -4.87 -13.04
N ALA A 144 -21.99 -4.93 -13.01
CA ALA A 144 -22.72 -6.14 -12.61
C ALA A 144 -22.41 -7.37 -13.47
N VAL A 145 -21.79 -7.19 -14.62
CA VAL A 145 -21.61 -8.23 -15.65
C VAL A 145 -20.17 -8.74 -15.73
N TYR A 146 -19.18 -7.90 -15.48
CA TYR A 146 -17.76 -8.28 -15.58
C TYR A 146 -17.01 -7.90 -14.31
N PRO A 147 -16.40 -8.87 -13.60
CA PRO A 147 -15.59 -8.59 -12.45
C PRO A 147 -14.34 -7.80 -12.86
N LYS A 148 -13.90 -6.91 -11.99
CA LYS A 148 -12.57 -6.34 -12.07
C LYS A 148 -11.55 -7.42 -11.74
N ASN A 149 -10.38 -7.34 -12.37
CA ASN A 149 -9.28 -8.25 -12.12
C ASN A 149 -8.10 -7.45 -11.57
N GLU A 150 -7.85 -7.62 -10.30
CA GLU A 150 -6.64 -7.16 -9.64
C GLU A 150 -5.53 -8.19 -9.86
N TRP A 151 -4.32 -7.71 -10.09
CA TRP A 151 -3.16 -8.55 -10.35
C TRP A 151 -1.91 -8.03 -9.65
N THR A 152 -0.96 -8.93 -9.40
CA THR A 152 0.35 -8.61 -8.84
C THR A 152 1.45 -9.17 -9.71
N LYS A 153 2.61 -8.52 -9.70
CA LYS A 153 3.86 -9.14 -10.15
C LYS A 153 4.49 -9.97 -9.02
N ARG A 154 5.43 -10.82 -9.36
CA ARG A 154 6.36 -11.39 -8.39
C ARG A 154 7.30 -10.28 -7.95
N HIS A 155 7.12 -9.79 -6.72
CA HIS A 155 7.84 -8.64 -6.21
C HIS A 155 8.09 -8.79 -4.70
N PRO A 156 9.21 -8.28 -4.14
CA PRO A 156 9.52 -8.38 -2.71
C PRO A 156 8.42 -7.84 -1.78
N ILE A 157 7.64 -6.84 -2.22
CA ILE A 157 6.49 -6.32 -1.47
C ILE A 157 5.44 -7.41 -1.19
N PHE A 158 5.36 -8.44 -2.03
CA PHE A 158 4.47 -9.59 -1.85
C PHE A 158 5.17 -10.82 -1.27
N SER A 159 6.37 -10.68 -0.70
CA SER A 159 7.10 -11.80 -0.11
C SER A 159 6.28 -12.50 0.98
N GLY A 160 6.15 -13.83 0.88
CA GLY A 160 5.33 -14.63 1.78
C GLY A 160 3.81 -14.53 1.55
N LEU A 161 3.39 -13.92 0.43
CA LEU A 161 2.01 -13.86 -0.04
C LEU A 161 1.91 -14.43 -1.47
N PRO A 162 0.80 -15.06 -1.86
CA PRO A 162 0.55 -15.46 -3.24
C PRO A 162 0.62 -14.25 -4.18
N CYS A 163 1.45 -14.36 -5.23
CA CYS A 163 1.67 -13.26 -6.17
C CYS A 163 2.11 -13.77 -7.54
N GLY A 164 2.19 -12.86 -8.53
CA GLY A 164 2.62 -13.17 -9.89
C GLY A 164 1.48 -13.63 -10.78
N GLY A 165 0.28 -13.11 -10.57
CA GLY A 165 -0.92 -13.39 -11.31
C GLY A 165 -2.10 -12.61 -10.75
N LEU A 166 -3.31 -13.11 -10.92
CA LEU A 166 -4.50 -12.53 -10.32
C LEU A 166 -4.43 -12.61 -8.79
N MET A 167 -4.89 -11.56 -8.12
CA MET A 167 -5.04 -11.56 -6.67
C MET A 167 -6.14 -12.52 -6.26
N ASP A 168 -5.84 -13.40 -5.28
CA ASP A 168 -6.83 -14.28 -4.67
C ASP A 168 -7.81 -13.44 -3.83
N HIS A 169 -9.04 -13.32 -4.27
CA HIS A 169 -10.08 -12.51 -3.60
C HIS A 169 -10.48 -13.03 -2.21
N VAL A 170 -10.17 -14.27 -1.88
CA VAL A 170 -10.37 -14.77 -0.51
C VAL A 170 -9.30 -14.20 0.41
N LEU A 171 -8.05 -14.17 -0.06
CA LEU A 171 -6.91 -13.69 0.71
C LEU A 171 -6.87 -12.16 0.81
N TYR A 172 -7.03 -11.47 -0.32
CA TYR A 172 -6.79 -10.02 -0.43
C TYR A 172 -8.06 -9.17 -0.28
N ARG A 173 -9.22 -9.77 0.01
CA ARG A 173 -10.53 -9.10 0.06
C ARG A 173 -10.51 -7.77 0.80
N GLU A 174 -9.94 -7.75 1.98
CA GLU A 174 -9.99 -6.60 2.87
C GLU A 174 -9.06 -5.46 2.40
N VAL A 175 -8.00 -5.80 1.67
CA VAL A 175 -7.03 -4.80 1.19
C VAL A 175 -7.28 -4.32 -0.23
N ILE A 176 -8.10 -5.01 -1.03
CA ILE A 176 -8.44 -4.58 -2.39
C ILE A 176 -9.17 -3.23 -2.34
N PRO A 177 -8.70 -2.20 -3.08
CA PRO A 177 -9.27 -0.86 -3.04
C PRO A 177 -10.42 -0.71 -4.04
N GLU A 178 -11.12 0.42 -3.93
CA GLU A 178 -12.14 0.84 -4.89
C GLU A 178 -11.58 1.75 -5.99
N MET A 179 -10.38 2.27 -5.78
CA MET A 179 -9.74 3.24 -6.66
C MET A 179 -8.34 2.76 -7.07
N ALA A 180 -7.92 3.16 -8.27
CA ALA A 180 -6.56 2.95 -8.78
C ALA A 180 -6.03 4.23 -9.42
N LEU A 181 -4.72 4.36 -9.45
CA LEU A 181 -4.02 5.45 -10.15
C LEU A 181 -3.90 5.11 -11.63
N SER A 182 -4.21 6.07 -12.52
CA SER A 182 -4.16 5.86 -13.98
C SER A 182 -3.69 7.10 -14.72
N GLY A 183 -2.82 6.91 -15.71
CA GLY A 183 -2.31 7.99 -16.56
C GLY A 183 -1.21 8.84 -15.92
N GLN A 184 -0.54 8.33 -14.88
CA GLN A 184 0.67 8.94 -14.31
C GLN A 184 1.86 8.79 -15.27
N ASP A 185 2.97 9.50 -14.97
CA ASP A 185 4.28 9.19 -15.55
C ASP A 185 4.59 7.69 -15.40
N ASP A 186 5.44 7.16 -16.27
CA ASP A 186 5.86 5.77 -16.21
C ASP A 186 6.63 5.49 -14.91
N PRO A 187 6.18 4.54 -14.07
CA PRO A 187 6.90 4.18 -12.86
C PRO A 187 8.19 3.41 -13.17
N ALA A 188 9.18 3.52 -12.31
CA ALA A 188 10.37 2.68 -12.37
C ALA A 188 10.01 1.20 -12.19
N GLU A 189 9.03 0.91 -11.32
CA GLU A 189 8.53 -0.45 -11.14
C GLU A 189 7.00 -0.46 -11.00
N VAL A 190 6.36 -1.30 -11.79
CA VAL A 190 4.95 -1.66 -11.63
C VAL A 190 4.87 -2.91 -10.79
N VAL A 191 4.16 -2.86 -9.66
CA VAL A 191 4.10 -3.93 -8.66
C VAL A 191 2.75 -4.62 -8.66
N ALA A 192 1.66 -3.85 -8.64
CA ALA A 192 0.29 -4.36 -8.69
C ALA A 192 -0.61 -3.38 -9.43
N GLY A 193 -1.67 -3.90 -10.03
CA GLY A 193 -2.63 -3.10 -10.75
C GLY A 193 -3.98 -3.78 -10.86
N ALA A 194 -4.90 -3.12 -11.55
CA ALA A 194 -6.22 -3.65 -11.85
C ALA A 194 -6.62 -3.35 -13.28
N ILE A 195 -7.42 -4.25 -13.84
CA ILE A 195 -8.06 -4.09 -15.13
C ILE A 195 -9.57 -4.15 -14.91
N ASN A 196 -10.27 -3.18 -15.45
CA ASN A 196 -11.73 -3.16 -15.51
C ASN A 196 -12.15 -3.17 -16.98
N THR A 197 -12.89 -4.17 -17.39
CA THR A 197 -13.34 -4.36 -18.77
C THR A 197 -14.86 -4.38 -18.89
N SER A 198 -15.58 -3.82 -17.93
CA SER A 198 -17.04 -3.84 -17.89
C SER A 198 -17.67 -3.15 -19.13
N GLN A 199 -17.93 -1.86 -19.05
CA GLN A 199 -18.49 -1.08 -20.16
C GLN A 199 -17.44 -0.28 -20.91
N LYS A 200 -16.32 0.02 -20.23
CA LYS A 200 -15.17 0.70 -20.79
C LYS A 200 -13.93 -0.03 -20.31
N TYR A 201 -12.97 -0.18 -21.19
CA TYR A 201 -11.65 -0.62 -20.78
C TYR A 201 -11.01 0.46 -19.89
N GLY A 202 -10.55 0.05 -18.72
CA GLY A 202 -9.79 0.89 -17.81
C GLY A 202 -8.71 0.04 -17.14
N SER A 203 -7.53 0.61 -17.00
CA SER A 203 -6.46 0.01 -16.22
C SER A 203 -5.87 1.03 -15.27
N GLY A 204 -5.45 0.57 -14.10
CA GLY A 204 -4.84 1.42 -13.10
C GLY A 204 -3.84 0.65 -12.26
N LEU A 205 -2.98 1.39 -11.58
CA LEU A 205 -1.96 0.87 -10.69
C LEU A 205 -2.45 0.92 -9.24
N LEU A 206 -2.23 -0.17 -8.53
CA LEU A 206 -2.51 -0.31 -7.10
C LEU A 206 -1.25 -0.05 -6.27
N ILE A 207 -0.11 -0.56 -6.76
CA ILE A 207 1.21 -0.31 -6.17
C ILE A 207 2.20 -0.05 -7.30
N SER A 208 2.92 1.07 -7.19
CA SER A 208 3.97 1.46 -8.13
C SER A 208 5.12 2.16 -7.42
N VAL A 209 6.32 2.03 -7.95
CA VAL A 209 7.53 2.64 -7.42
C VAL A 209 8.03 3.68 -8.42
N TYR A 210 8.32 4.86 -7.94
CA TYR A 210 8.88 5.96 -8.71
C TYR A 210 10.22 6.38 -8.14
N GLU A 211 11.06 6.92 -9.00
CA GLU A 211 12.32 7.56 -8.62
C GLU A 211 12.21 9.07 -8.74
N LEU A 212 12.80 9.78 -7.80
CA LEU A 212 12.93 11.24 -7.83
C LEU A 212 14.31 11.62 -7.29
N GLY A 213 15.14 12.17 -8.16
CA GLY A 213 16.56 12.39 -7.82
C GLY A 213 17.25 11.06 -7.55
N THR A 214 17.82 10.91 -6.36
CA THR A 214 18.45 9.65 -5.93
C THR A 214 17.61 8.83 -4.95
N GLY A 215 16.42 9.32 -4.63
CA GLY A 215 15.48 8.61 -3.76
C GLY A 215 14.32 8.00 -4.55
N ARG A 216 13.43 7.39 -3.80
CA ARG A 216 12.27 6.69 -4.36
C ARG A 216 11.02 6.90 -3.54
N PHE A 217 9.87 6.70 -4.15
CA PHE A 217 8.62 6.64 -3.42
C PHE A 217 7.70 5.55 -3.96
N ILE A 218 6.91 5.00 -3.06
CA ILE A 218 5.92 3.96 -3.37
C ILE A 218 4.55 4.60 -3.26
N LEU A 219 3.80 4.57 -4.35
CA LEU A 219 2.38 4.87 -4.36
C LEU A 219 1.59 3.60 -4.09
N ASN A 220 0.62 3.68 -3.22
CA ASN A 220 -0.25 2.58 -2.85
C ASN A 220 -1.70 3.05 -2.71
N THR A 221 -2.61 2.27 -3.26
CA THR A 221 -4.06 2.45 -3.07
C THR A 221 -4.71 1.29 -2.32
N LEU A 222 -3.97 0.21 -2.01
CA LEU A 222 -4.51 -0.88 -1.19
C LEU A 222 -4.89 -0.36 0.19
N LYS A 223 -5.99 -0.85 0.75
CA LYS A 223 -6.50 -0.48 2.08
C LYS A 223 -5.65 -1.05 3.23
N ILE A 224 -4.33 -0.80 3.16
CA ILE A 224 -3.39 -1.31 4.16
C ILE A 224 -3.62 -0.63 5.50
N ARG A 225 -3.66 0.71 5.53
CA ARG A 225 -3.77 1.49 6.78
C ARG A 225 -5.03 1.13 7.57
N GLU A 226 -6.15 0.96 6.90
CA GLU A 226 -7.46 0.68 7.48
C GLU A 226 -7.56 -0.71 8.10
N ASN A 227 -6.71 -1.64 7.63
CA ASN A 227 -6.74 -3.05 8.01
C ASN A 227 -5.58 -3.47 8.91
N LEU A 228 -4.71 -2.54 9.32
CA LEU A 228 -3.68 -2.83 10.33
C LEU A 228 -4.30 -3.26 11.66
N GLY A 229 -3.78 -4.34 12.23
CA GLY A 229 -4.30 -4.94 13.46
C GLY A 229 -5.57 -5.76 13.29
N LYS A 230 -6.08 -5.90 12.06
CA LYS A 230 -7.29 -6.68 11.71
C LYS A 230 -6.99 -7.77 10.69
N ASP A 231 -6.12 -7.48 9.73
CA ASP A 231 -5.80 -8.37 8.61
C ASP A 231 -4.27 -8.60 8.53
N PRO A 232 -3.82 -9.85 8.71
CA PRO A 232 -2.41 -10.21 8.59
C PRO A 232 -1.79 -9.89 7.22
N VAL A 233 -2.60 -9.86 6.15
CA VAL A 233 -2.15 -9.49 4.81
C VAL A 233 -1.73 -8.03 4.76
N ALA A 234 -2.54 -7.13 5.35
CA ALA A 234 -2.22 -5.71 5.44
C ALA A 234 -0.93 -5.48 6.23
N GLU A 235 -0.77 -6.17 7.35
CA GLU A 235 0.46 -6.09 8.16
C GLU A 235 1.69 -6.56 7.38
N ARG A 236 1.62 -7.72 6.73
CA ARG A 236 2.73 -8.26 5.95
C ARG A 236 3.10 -7.35 4.78
N LEU A 237 2.11 -6.82 4.08
CA LEU A 237 2.32 -5.86 2.99
C LEU A 237 3.03 -4.61 3.48
N LEU A 238 2.60 -4.02 4.61
CA LEU A 238 3.27 -2.84 5.18
C LEU A 238 4.73 -3.14 5.52
N ARG A 239 5.01 -4.23 6.24
CA ARG A 239 6.36 -4.62 6.61
C ARG A 239 7.24 -4.86 5.39
N ASN A 240 6.72 -5.54 4.39
CA ASN A 240 7.43 -5.78 3.13
C ASN A 240 7.70 -4.48 2.37
N MET A 241 6.74 -3.53 2.32
CA MET A 241 6.94 -2.21 1.70
C MET A 241 8.04 -1.42 2.41
N LEU A 242 8.03 -1.40 3.74
CA LEU A 242 9.04 -0.72 4.54
C LEU A 242 10.44 -1.33 4.31
N ASN A 243 10.54 -2.66 4.35
CA ASN A 243 11.79 -3.36 4.09
C ASN A 243 12.28 -3.15 2.65
N TYR A 244 11.35 -3.12 1.68
CA TYR A 244 11.69 -2.85 0.28
C TYR A 244 12.16 -1.41 0.09
N ALA A 245 11.46 -0.43 0.65
CA ALA A 245 11.80 0.98 0.54
C ALA A 245 13.10 1.32 1.32
N GLY A 246 13.32 0.68 2.46
CA GLY A 246 14.47 0.90 3.33
C GLY A 246 15.81 0.42 2.80
N ARG A 247 15.85 -0.25 1.65
CA ARG A 247 17.10 -0.67 1.01
C ARG A 247 17.90 0.56 0.55
N ASP A 248 19.20 0.50 0.71
CA ASP A 248 20.15 1.52 0.23
C ASP A 248 20.11 2.90 0.93
N LEU A 249 19.46 3.00 2.10
CA LEU A 249 19.38 4.25 2.87
C LEU A 249 20.62 4.56 3.71
N THR A 250 21.61 3.67 3.76
CA THR A 250 22.85 3.85 4.51
C THR A 250 23.81 4.86 3.87
N GLN A 251 23.58 5.24 2.63
CA GLN A 251 24.38 6.23 1.92
C GLN A 251 24.07 7.66 2.40
N PRO A 252 25.02 8.59 2.31
CA PRO A 252 24.74 9.99 2.64
C PRO A 252 23.72 10.60 1.67
N PRO A 253 23.00 11.65 2.11
CA PRO A 253 22.11 12.40 1.22
C PRO A 253 22.92 13.05 0.08
N THR A 254 22.32 13.10 -1.10
CA THR A 254 22.90 13.81 -2.25
C THR A 254 22.47 15.28 -2.26
N GLU A 255 23.23 16.10 -2.97
CA GLU A 255 22.80 17.46 -3.27
C GLU A 255 21.61 17.46 -4.24
N LEU A 256 20.76 18.46 -4.11
CA LEU A 256 19.66 18.63 -5.05
C LEU A 256 20.23 19.02 -6.42
N PRO A 257 19.64 18.51 -7.53
CA PRO A 257 19.97 19.00 -8.86
C PRO A 257 19.77 20.52 -8.97
N ALA A 258 20.63 21.20 -9.71
CA ALA A 258 20.58 22.66 -9.84
C ALA A 258 19.25 23.19 -10.39
N ASP A 259 18.56 22.39 -11.19
CA ASP A 259 17.26 22.69 -11.78
C ASP A 259 16.06 22.21 -10.93
N PHE A 260 16.30 21.64 -9.75
CA PHE A 260 15.28 21.01 -8.92
C PHE A 260 14.10 21.95 -8.61
N GLU A 261 14.38 23.16 -8.13
CA GLU A 261 13.33 24.13 -7.78
C GLU A 261 12.51 24.58 -9.01
N THR A 262 13.16 24.65 -10.18
CA THR A 262 12.48 24.98 -11.44
C THR A 262 11.56 23.83 -11.88
N ARG A 263 12.02 22.60 -11.78
CA ARG A 263 11.23 21.40 -12.08
C ARG A 263 10.05 21.26 -11.12
N MET A 264 10.27 21.54 -9.85
CA MET A 264 9.21 21.46 -8.81
C MET A 264 8.14 22.54 -8.96
N LYS A 265 8.45 23.70 -9.54
CA LYS A 265 7.43 24.73 -9.85
C LYS A 265 6.53 24.33 -11.02
N ALA A 266 6.97 23.40 -11.85
CA ALA A 266 6.17 22.85 -12.94
C ALA A 266 5.24 21.70 -12.48
N LEU A 267 5.42 21.20 -11.27
CA LEU A 267 4.59 20.21 -10.59
C LEU A 267 3.53 20.92 -9.71
#